data_f537a63770bf02c6165a4b21c22a2418
#
_entry.id   f537a63770bf02c6165a4b21c22a2418
#
_cell.length_a   1.000
_cell.length_b   1.000
_cell.length_c   1.000
_cell.angle_alpha   90.00
_cell.angle_beta   90.00
_cell.angle_gamma   90.00
#
_symmetry.space_group_name_H-M   'P 1'
#
loop_
_entity.id
_entity.type
_entity.pdbx_description
1 polymer ?
#
loop_
_entity_poly.entity_id
_entity_poly.type
_entity_poly.pdbx_seq_one_letter_code
_entity_poly.pdbx_strand_id
1 'polypeptide(L)'
;MVLVSGIGCHAKIVDYINVNSFYSIHGRVTPAAEGIKLANPSLKVIGFAGDGDAYGEGIEHLIFAAKRNIDITMIIHNNRVYGLTTGQYTPTSPLGFHGRSTPQGTLELPINPLELMLASGATYLARGTSHGIELLKKIFKEAILHKGFSLVDVLQVCVTYFNMYEYYDKRVYELKDHDSRD
;
A
#
# COMPACT_ATOMS: atom_id res chain seq x y z
N MET A 1 -2.63 17.47 9.86
CA MET A 1 -2.47 16.28 9.02
C MET A 1 -1.30 16.51 8.07
N VAL A 2 -0.50 15.50 7.83
CA VAL A 2 0.63 15.52 6.88
C VAL A 2 0.55 14.27 5.99
N LEU A 3 0.79 14.43 4.70
CA LEU A 3 0.96 13.34 3.76
C LEU A 3 2.44 13.09 3.48
N VAL A 4 2.83 11.83 3.41
CA VAL A 4 4.15 11.41 2.96
C VAL A 4 3.97 10.52 1.74
N SER A 5 4.68 10.82 0.67
CA SER A 5 4.62 10.03 -0.56
C SER A 5 6.01 9.57 -0.99
N GLY A 6 6.07 8.40 -1.59
CA GLY A 6 7.29 7.87 -2.20
C GLY A 6 7.39 8.20 -3.69
N ILE A 7 8.00 7.31 -4.45
CA ILE A 7 8.22 7.46 -5.88
C ILE A 7 7.42 6.38 -6.64
N GLY A 8 6.70 6.81 -7.65
CA GLY A 8 5.87 5.96 -8.51
C GLY A 8 4.61 6.68 -8.97
N CYS A 9 3.71 5.97 -9.66
CA CYS A 9 2.46 6.55 -10.15
C CYS A 9 1.58 7.09 -9.01
N HIS A 10 1.57 6.42 -7.84
CA HIS A 10 0.84 6.82 -6.64
C HIS A 10 1.27 8.19 -6.09
N ALA A 11 2.54 8.55 -6.32
CA ALA A 11 3.14 9.74 -5.74
C ALA A 11 2.49 11.06 -6.20
N LYS A 12 1.77 11.02 -7.31
CA LYS A 12 0.95 12.15 -7.79
C LYS A 12 -0.14 12.59 -6.81
N ILE A 13 -0.49 11.77 -5.82
CA ILE A 13 -1.54 12.09 -4.84
C ILE A 13 -1.28 13.44 -4.14
N VAL A 14 -0.03 13.80 -3.90
CA VAL A 14 0.33 15.05 -3.23
C VAL A 14 0.02 16.29 -4.06
N ASP A 15 -0.11 16.15 -5.37
CA ASP A 15 -0.47 17.24 -6.29
C ASP A 15 -1.98 17.48 -6.31
N TYR A 16 -2.78 16.56 -5.77
CA TYR A 16 -4.25 16.62 -5.82
C TYR A 16 -4.91 16.91 -4.46
N ILE A 17 -4.15 16.82 -3.37
CA ILE A 17 -4.68 17.04 -2.02
C ILE A 17 -4.02 18.27 -1.40
N ASN A 18 -4.83 19.27 -1.05
CA ASN A 18 -4.35 20.51 -0.46
C ASN A 18 -4.09 20.37 1.05
N VAL A 19 -3.02 19.67 1.40
CA VAL A 19 -2.50 19.54 2.77
C VAL A 19 -0.98 19.57 2.74
N ASN A 20 -0.36 19.79 3.89
CA ASN A 20 1.10 19.71 3.99
C ASN A 20 1.56 18.32 3.57
N SER A 21 2.52 18.26 2.67
CA SER A 21 3.02 17.01 2.13
C SER A 21 4.56 16.99 2.10
N PHE A 22 5.10 15.77 2.17
CA PHE A 22 6.52 15.50 2.07
C PHE A 22 6.77 14.41 1.01
N TYR A 23 7.59 14.71 0.03
CA TYR A 23 8.04 13.76 -0.98
C TYR A 23 9.30 13.05 -0.48
N SER A 24 9.20 11.76 -0.25
CA SER A 24 10.32 10.90 0.13
C SER A 24 10.95 10.24 -1.10
N ILE A 25 12.07 9.58 -0.92
CA ILE A 25 12.65 8.71 -1.95
C ILE A 25 11.97 7.33 -1.98
N HIS A 26 12.24 6.56 -3.01
CA HIS A 26 11.68 5.21 -3.20
C HIS A 26 12.01 4.29 -2.01
N GLY A 27 11.00 3.59 -1.51
CA GLY A 27 11.12 2.70 -0.35
C GLY A 27 11.24 3.39 1.01
N ARG A 28 11.09 4.72 1.10
CA ARG A 28 11.35 5.47 2.35
C ARG A 28 10.16 6.29 2.85
N VAL A 29 8.96 5.98 2.38
CA VAL A 29 7.73 6.61 2.89
C VAL A 29 7.55 6.34 4.37
N THR A 30 7.68 5.08 4.77
CA THR A 30 7.44 4.63 6.15
C THR A 30 8.39 5.31 7.15
N PRO A 31 9.74 5.26 7.00
CA PRO A 31 10.64 5.89 7.97
C PRO A 31 10.49 7.41 7.99
N ALA A 32 10.16 8.06 6.87
CA ALA A 32 9.86 9.49 6.86
C ALA A 32 8.57 9.80 7.64
N ALA A 33 7.52 9.00 7.47
CA ALA A 33 6.27 9.12 8.22
C ALA A 33 6.49 8.88 9.73
N GLU A 34 7.29 7.87 10.10
CA GLU A 34 7.69 7.62 11.50
C GLU A 34 8.41 8.82 12.09
N GLY A 35 9.43 9.36 11.39
CA GLY A 35 10.18 10.52 11.85
C GLY A 35 9.28 11.75 12.09
N ILE A 36 8.36 12.04 11.18
CA ILE A 36 7.39 13.14 11.32
C ILE A 36 6.48 12.89 12.53
N LYS A 37 5.98 11.66 12.72
CA LYS A 37 5.11 11.31 13.84
C LYS A 37 5.83 11.41 15.18
N LEU A 38 7.07 10.96 15.25
CA LEU A 38 7.91 11.06 16.47
C LEU A 38 8.25 12.51 16.80
N ALA A 39 8.54 13.34 15.80
CA ALA A 39 8.83 14.76 16.00
C ALA A 39 7.62 15.55 16.49
N ASN A 40 6.41 15.17 16.02
CA ASN A 40 5.16 15.79 16.49
C ASN A 40 4.04 14.74 16.60
N PRO A 41 3.86 14.12 17.78
CA PRO A 41 2.86 13.08 18.01
C PRO A 41 1.40 13.51 17.81
N SER A 42 1.12 14.81 17.82
CA SER A 42 -0.25 15.32 17.58
C SER A 42 -0.69 15.24 16.12
N LEU A 43 0.25 15.08 15.19
CA LEU A 43 -0.05 15.02 13.77
C LEU A 43 -0.73 13.70 13.39
N LYS A 44 -1.71 13.79 12.51
CA LYS A 44 -2.15 12.66 11.68
C LYS A 44 -1.20 12.57 10.50
N VAL A 45 -0.50 11.44 10.39
CA VAL A 45 0.48 11.18 9.34
C VAL A 45 -0.01 10.03 8.48
N ILE A 46 -0.12 10.27 7.18
CA ILE A 46 -0.60 9.30 6.19
C ILE A 46 0.49 9.13 5.13
N GLY A 47 0.96 7.91 4.96
CA GLY A 47 1.92 7.53 3.92
C GLY A 47 1.22 6.92 2.71
N PHE A 48 1.60 7.34 1.52
CA PHE A 48 1.16 6.76 0.24
C PHE A 48 2.36 6.15 -0.47
N ALA A 49 2.27 4.86 -0.78
CA ALA A 49 3.32 4.11 -1.46
C ALA A 49 2.73 3.20 -2.54
N GLY A 50 3.51 2.84 -3.54
CA GLY A 50 3.18 1.74 -4.45
C GLY A 50 3.59 0.40 -3.84
N ASP A 51 3.12 -0.70 -4.42
CA ASP A 51 3.50 -2.05 -3.97
C ASP A 51 5.01 -2.31 -4.14
N GLY A 52 5.60 -1.92 -5.26
CA GLY A 52 7.06 -2.00 -5.42
C GLY A 52 7.83 -1.06 -4.49
N ASP A 53 7.28 0.13 -4.22
CA ASP A 53 7.85 1.12 -3.29
C ASP A 53 7.84 0.57 -1.84
N ALA A 54 6.69 0.09 -1.38
CA ALA A 54 6.50 -0.34 -0.01
C ALA A 54 6.98 -1.77 0.26
N TYR A 55 6.65 -2.71 -0.63
CA TYR A 55 6.92 -4.14 -0.43
C TYR A 55 8.21 -4.61 -1.11
N GLY A 56 8.72 -3.86 -2.09
CA GLY A 56 10.02 -4.11 -2.71
C GLY A 56 11.15 -3.42 -1.94
N GLU A 57 11.17 -2.10 -1.97
CA GLU A 57 12.27 -1.29 -1.47
C GLU A 57 12.13 -0.88 0.00
N GLY A 58 10.93 -0.96 0.58
CA GLY A 58 10.62 -0.46 1.92
C GLY A 58 10.09 -1.48 2.90
N ILE A 59 10.15 -2.78 2.59
CA ILE A 59 9.47 -3.83 3.37
C ILE A 59 9.95 -3.90 4.83
N GLU A 60 11.25 -3.77 5.08
CA GLU A 60 11.78 -3.80 6.43
C GLU A 60 11.26 -2.63 7.29
N HIS A 61 11.08 -1.47 6.69
CA HIS A 61 10.53 -0.32 7.41
C HIS A 61 9.07 -0.53 7.80
N LEU A 62 8.26 -1.15 6.91
CA LEU A 62 6.89 -1.52 7.23
C LEU A 62 6.80 -2.53 8.38
N ILE A 63 7.63 -3.57 8.34
CA ILE A 63 7.70 -4.60 9.39
C ILE A 63 8.00 -3.96 10.75
N PHE A 64 9.00 -3.09 10.81
CA PHE A 64 9.38 -2.45 12.07
C PHE A 64 8.38 -1.37 12.52
N ALA A 65 7.71 -0.67 11.60
CA ALA A 65 6.63 0.26 11.95
C ALA A 65 5.44 -0.49 12.58
N ALA A 66 5.04 -1.62 11.98
CA ALA A 66 4.01 -2.50 12.52
C ALA A 66 4.40 -3.05 13.91
N LYS A 67 5.62 -3.58 14.03
CA LYS A 67 6.14 -4.09 15.30
C LYS A 67 6.15 -3.05 16.44
N ARG A 68 6.46 -1.78 16.11
CA ARG A 68 6.44 -0.67 17.07
C ARG A 68 5.03 -0.13 17.31
N ASN A 69 4.07 -0.55 16.52
CA ASN A 69 2.70 -0.06 16.49
C ASN A 69 2.62 1.48 16.47
N ILE A 70 3.47 2.11 15.65
CA ILE A 70 3.51 3.56 15.55
C ILE A 70 2.22 4.12 14.93
N ASP A 71 1.68 5.20 15.48
CA ASP A 71 0.38 5.78 15.06
C ASP A 71 0.49 6.53 13.72
N ILE A 72 0.66 5.75 12.63
CA ILE A 72 0.66 6.22 11.24
C ILE A 72 -0.27 5.34 10.40
N THR A 73 -0.77 5.88 9.30
CA THR A 73 -1.59 5.15 8.32
C THR A 73 -0.80 5.00 7.03
N MET A 74 -0.59 3.76 6.57
CA MET A 74 0.04 3.46 5.28
C MET A 74 -1.03 3.00 4.28
N ILE A 75 -1.13 3.68 3.15
CA ILE A 75 -2.03 3.34 2.03
C ILE A 75 -1.17 2.90 0.86
N ILE A 76 -1.28 1.63 0.49
CA ILE A 76 -0.46 1.03 -0.56
C ILE A 76 -1.28 0.86 -1.83
N HIS A 77 -0.86 1.51 -2.89
CA HIS A 77 -1.44 1.37 -4.23
C HIS A 77 -0.84 0.14 -4.91
N ASN A 78 -1.52 -1.00 -4.76
CA ASN A 78 -1.04 -2.29 -5.23
C ASN A 78 -1.57 -2.59 -6.64
N ASN A 79 -0.78 -2.27 -7.64
CA ASN A 79 -1.08 -2.56 -9.05
C ASN A 79 -0.26 -3.72 -9.62
N ARG A 80 0.56 -4.36 -8.79
CA ARG A 80 1.40 -5.52 -9.10
C ARG A 80 2.44 -5.29 -10.20
N VAL A 81 2.84 -4.04 -10.43
CA VAL A 81 3.82 -3.69 -11.46
C VAL A 81 4.47 -2.34 -11.17
N TYR A 82 5.75 -2.19 -11.49
CA TYR A 82 6.36 -0.86 -11.56
C TYR A 82 5.85 -0.12 -12.81
N GLY A 83 4.74 0.61 -12.66
CA GLY A 83 4.07 1.27 -13.78
C GLY A 83 4.84 2.48 -14.31
N LEU A 84 5.38 3.33 -13.44
CA LEU A 84 6.11 4.55 -13.83
C LEU A 84 7.35 4.25 -14.68
N THR A 85 8.05 3.16 -14.37
CA THR A 85 9.26 2.73 -15.07
C THR A 85 8.98 1.73 -16.18
N THR A 86 7.72 1.62 -16.59
CA THR A 86 7.27 0.93 -17.80
C THR A 86 7.24 -0.61 -17.75
N GLY A 87 6.85 -1.18 -16.60
CA GLY A 87 6.36 -2.55 -16.59
C GLY A 87 7.28 -3.63 -16.01
N GLN A 88 8.16 -3.30 -15.06
CA GLN A 88 8.91 -4.30 -14.30
C GLN A 88 7.98 -4.98 -13.29
N TYR A 89 8.31 -6.24 -12.92
CA TYR A 89 7.58 -6.95 -11.88
C TYR A 89 7.89 -6.39 -10.49
N THR A 90 6.95 -6.54 -9.58
CA THR A 90 7.04 -6.19 -8.16
C THR A 90 6.93 -7.44 -7.30
N PRO A 91 7.18 -7.38 -5.99
CA PRO A 91 6.97 -8.53 -5.10
C PRO A 91 5.55 -9.08 -5.06
N THR A 92 4.55 -8.33 -5.54
CA THR A 92 3.15 -8.76 -5.62
C THR A 92 2.73 -9.22 -7.02
N SER A 93 3.63 -9.17 -8.01
CA SER A 93 3.37 -9.69 -9.35
C SER A 93 3.12 -11.20 -9.31
N PRO A 94 2.17 -11.74 -10.06
CA PRO A 94 1.91 -13.18 -10.05
C PRO A 94 3.06 -13.97 -10.67
N LEU A 95 3.17 -15.24 -10.26
CA LEU A 95 4.07 -16.20 -10.91
C LEU A 95 3.81 -16.22 -12.42
N GLY A 96 4.86 -16.22 -13.21
CA GLY A 96 4.78 -16.21 -14.66
C GLY A 96 4.43 -14.84 -15.27
N PHE A 97 4.46 -13.76 -14.51
CA PHE A 97 4.22 -12.42 -15.05
C PHE A 97 5.29 -12.04 -16.08
N HIS A 98 4.86 -11.76 -17.31
CA HIS A 98 5.71 -11.28 -18.38
C HIS A 98 5.79 -9.75 -18.34
N GLY A 99 6.88 -9.25 -17.81
CA GLY A 99 7.17 -7.81 -17.76
C GLY A 99 8.45 -7.47 -18.50
N ARG A 100 8.78 -6.18 -18.52
CA ARG A 100 9.97 -5.68 -19.22
C ARG A 100 11.27 -6.31 -18.71
N SER A 101 11.39 -6.57 -17.42
CA SER A 101 12.55 -7.21 -16.79
C SER A 101 12.47 -8.73 -16.77
N THR A 102 11.33 -9.30 -17.07
CA THR A 102 11.05 -10.73 -17.00
C THR A 102 10.34 -11.23 -18.26
N PRO A 103 11.00 -11.18 -19.45
CA PRO A 103 10.37 -11.56 -20.71
C PRO A 103 10.01 -13.07 -20.76
N GLN A 104 10.65 -13.90 -19.92
CA GLN A 104 10.36 -15.34 -19.80
C GLN A 104 9.31 -15.65 -18.70
N GLY A 105 8.78 -14.63 -18.05
CA GLY A 105 7.91 -14.75 -16.88
C GLY A 105 8.69 -14.74 -15.56
N THR A 106 8.02 -14.29 -14.49
CA THR A 106 8.57 -14.32 -13.14
C THR A 106 8.63 -15.76 -12.61
N LEU A 107 9.69 -16.09 -11.87
CA LEU A 107 9.88 -17.40 -11.22
C LEU A 107 9.47 -17.38 -9.74
N GLU A 108 9.17 -16.21 -9.19
CA GLU A 108 8.85 -16.00 -7.80
C GLU A 108 7.34 -15.99 -7.58
N LEU A 109 6.92 -16.55 -6.44
CA LEU A 109 5.54 -16.42 -5.96
C LEU A 109 5.35 -15.01 -5.37
N PRO A 110 4.17 -14.41 -5.56
CA PRO A 110 3.88 -13.12 -4.94
C PRO A 110 3.84 -13.24 -3.41
N ILE A 111 4.34 -12.21 -2.73
CA ILE A 111 4.14 -12.10 -1.29
C ILE A 111 2.66 -11.80 -0.97
N ASN A 112 2.20 -12.25 0.20
CA ASN A 112 0.95 -11.78 0.79
C ASN A 112 1.24 -10.67 1.82
N PRO A 113 1.06 -9.40 1.48
CA PRO A 113 1.45 -8.31 2.36
C PRO A 113 0.60 -8.25 3.63
N LEU A 114 -0.67 -8.67 3.59
CA LEU A 114 -1.52 -8.64 4.79
C LEU A 114 -1.11 -9.69 5.81
N GLU A 115 -0.80 -10.91 5.38
CA GLU A 115 -0.26 -11.96 6.27
C GLU A 115 1.06 -11.53 6.88
N LEU A 116 1.95 -10.95 6.09
CA LEU A 116 3.23 -10.46 6.57
C LEU A 116 3.05 -9.36 7.63
N MET A 117 2.16 -8.41 7.39
CA MET A 117 1.90 -7.31 8.33
C MET A 117 1.17 -7.80 9.59
N LEU A 118 0.28 -8.77 9.46
CA LEU A 118 -0.37 -9.41 10.60
C LEU A 118 0.68 -10.09 11.50
N ALA A 119 1.55 -10.89 10.91
CA ALA A 119 2.66 -11.54 11.62
C ALA A 119 3.64 -10.53 12.24
N SER A 120 3.74 -9.33 11.68
CA SER A 120 4.58 -8.23 12.20
C SER A 120 3.92 -7.44 13.33
N GLY A 121 2.65 -7.69 13.64
CA GLY A 121 1.94 -7.05 14.75
C GLY A 121 1.17 -5.78 14.36
N ALA A 122 0.84 -5.59 13.09
CA ALA A 122 -0.03 -4.49 12.67
C ALA A 122 -1.41 -4.61 13.34
N THR A 123 -1.94 -3.48 13.84
CA THR A 123 -3.18 -3.46 14.65
C THR A 123 -4.41 -3.06 13.85
N TYR A 124 -4.24 -2.57 12.62
CA TYR A 124 -5.32 -2.39 11.65
C TYR A 124 -4.81 -2.80 10.26
N LEU A 125 -5.50 -3.76 9.66
CA LEU A 125 -5.23 -4.22 8.30
C LEU A 125 -6.51 -4.27 7.50
N ALA A 126 -6.49 -3.73 6.29
CA ALA A 126 -7.61 -3.82 5.38
C ALA A 126 -7.15 -3.93 3.93
N ARG A 127 -7.98 -4.57 3.12
CA ARG A 127 -7.83 -4.56 1.67
C ARG A 127 -9.08 -3.98 1.02
N GLY A 128 -8.88 -3.09 0.07
CA GLY A 128 -9.94 -2.54 -0.75
C GLY A 128 -9.58 -2.57 -2.23
N THR A 129 -10.49 -2.14 -3.05
CA THR A 129 -10.25 -2.01 -4.50
C THR A 129 -10.65 -0.61 -4.96
N SER A 130 -9.95 -0.09 -5.95
CA SER A 130 -10.30 1.20 -6.57
C SER A 130 -11.68 1.19 -7.27
N HIS A 131 -12.29 0.03 -7.46
CA HIS A 131 -13.66 -0.11 -8.02
C HIS A 131 -14.75 0.06 -6.96
N GLY A 132 -14.46 -0.27 -5.70
CA GLY A 132 -15.39 -0.18 -4.58
C GLY A 132 -15.25 1.12 -3.79
N ILE A 133 -15.53 2.27 -4.39
CA ILE A 133 -15.22 3.59 -3.83
C ILE A 133 -15.86 3.82 -2.45
N GLU A 134 -17.10 3.42 -2.25
CA GLU A 134 -17.80 3.67 -0.98
C GLU A 134 -17.21 2.82 0.17
N LEU A 135 -16.90 1.56 -0.12
CA LEU A 135 -16.19 0.69 0.83
C LEU A 135 -14.78 1.24 1.12
N LEU A 136 -14.08 1.67 0.07
CA LEU A 136 -12.72 2.20 0.22
C LEU A 136 -12.69 3.49 1.07
N LYS A 137 -13.67 4.38 0.91
CA LYS A 137 -13.83 5.56 1.78
C LYS A 137 -14.03 5.18 3.24
N LYS A 138 -14.84 4.16 3.52
CA LYS A 138 -15.07 3.64 4.87
C LYS A 138 -13.77 3.11 5.45
N ILE A 139 -13.06 2.25 4.72
CA ILE A 139 -11.76 1.66 5.10
C ILE A 139 -10.75 2.77 5.41
N PHE A 140 -10.60 3.77 4.53
CA PHE A 140 -9.67 4.88 4.77
C PHE A 140 -10.01 5.66 6.02
N LYS A 141 -11.28 5.96 6.23
CA LYS A 141 -11.74 6.67 7.43
C LYS A 141 -11.40 5.89 8.71
N GLU A 142 -11.66 4.60 8.73
CA GLU A 142 -11.36 3.73 9.86
C GLU A 142 -9.85 3.64 10.11
N ALA A 143 -9.05 3.41 9.06
CA ALA A 143 -7.60 3.35 9.14
C ALA A 143 -6.98 4.65 9.70
N ILE A 144 -7.46 5.82 9.23
CA ILE A 144 -6.96 7.13 9.68
C ILE A 144 -7.37 7.43 11.12
N LEU A 145 -8.52 6.94 11.57
CA LEU A 145 -9.00 7.13 12.95
C LEU A 145 -8.42 6.13 13.94
N HIS A 146 -7.93 5.00 13.47
CA HIS A 146 -7.28 3.99 14.29
C HIS A 146 -6.11 4.59 15.08
N LYS A 147 -5.84 4.04 16.27
CA LYS A 147 -4.70 4.39 17.12
C LYS A 147 -3.66 3.26 17.06
N GLY A 148 -2.53 3.55 16.45
CA GLY A 148 -1.48 2.59 16.17
C GLY A 148 -1.23 2.48 14.67
N PHE A 149 -0.49 1.45 14.28
CA PHE A 149 -0.12 1.21 12.88
C PHE A 149 -1.30 0.67 12.08
N SER A 150 -1.60 1.36 10.99
CA SER A 150 -2.64 0.97 10.04
C SER A 150 -2.04 0.76 8.66
N LEU A 151 -2.41 -0.34 7.99
CA LEU A 151 -2.08 -0.56 6.59
C LEU A 151 -3.33 -0.90 5.78
N VAL A 152 -3.52 -0.19 4.68
CA VAL A 152 -4.56 -0.46 3.69
C VAL A 152 -3.91 -0.83 2.37
N ASP A 153 -4.11 -2.06 1.92
CA ASP A 153 -3.65 -2.56 0.61
C ASP A 153 -4.76 -2.35 -0.43
N VAL A 154 -4.58 -1.37 -1.31
CA VAL A 154 -5.57 -1.00 -2.33
C VAL A 154 -5.25 -1.71 -3.63
N LEU A 155 -6.07 -2.70 -3.99
CA LEU A 155 -5.99 -3.34 -5.30
C LEU A 155 -6.38 -2.32 -6.38
N GLN A 156 -5.40 -1.87 -7.10
CA GLN A 156 -5.51 -0.89 -8.17
C GLN A 156 -4.99 -1.51 -9.47
N VAL A 157 -5.58 -1.17 -10.61
CA VAL A 157 -5.10 -1.71 -11.87
C VAL A 157 -4.12 -0.75 -12.54
N CYS A 158 -3.09 -1.30 -13.17
CA CYS A 158 -2.30 -0.59 -14.16
C CYS A 158 -2.85 -0.94 -15.55
N VAL A 159 -3.68 -0.05 -16.12
CA VAL A 159 -4.35 -0.31 -17.39
C VAL A 159 -3.41 -0.52 -18.57
N THR A 160 -2.19 0.00 -18.46
CA THR A 160 -1.20 -0.08 -19.54
C THR A 160 -0.36 -1.35 -19.50
N TYR A 161 0.15 -1.72 -18.31
CA TYR A 161 1.13 -2.79 -18.19
C TYR A 161 0.61 -4.06 -17.55
N PHE A 162 -0.46 -3.96 -16.74
CA PHE A 162 -1.07 -5.11 -16.09
C PHE A 162 -2.55 -4.83 -15.76
N ASN A 163 -3.39 -4.96 -16.77
CA ASN A 163 -4.81 -4.69 -16.60
C ASN A 163 -5.54 -5.90 -16.00
N MET A 164 -5.86 -5.79 -14.71
CA MET A 164 -6.59 -6.80 -13.92
C MET A 164 -8.06 -6.41 -13.70
N TYR A 165 -8.60 -5.46 -14.45
CA TYR A 165 -9.93 -4.91 -14.24
C TYR A 165 -11.01 -5.99 -14.19
N GLU A 166 -11.16 -6.76 -15.28
CA GLU A 166 -12.15 -7.84 -15.36
C GLU A 166 -11.91 -8.97 -14.34
N TYR A 167 -10.65 -9.18 -13.97
CA TYR A 167 -10.31 -10.20 -12.99
C TYR A 167 -10.83 -9.81 -11.60
N TYR A 168 -10.63 -8.56 -11.20
CA TYR A 168 -11.09 -8.06 -9.90
C TYR A 168 -12.62 -7.93 -9.86
N ASP A 169 -13.24 -7.42 -10.92
CA ASP A 169 -14.69 -7.30 -11.03
C ASP A 169 -15.44 -8.60 -10.75
N LYS A 170 -14.87 -9.71 -11.20
CA LYS A 170 -15.49 -11.04 -11.04
C LYS A 170 -15.19 -11.72 -9.71
N ARG A 171 -14.23 -11.24 -8.91
CA ARG A 171 -13.68 -11.96 -7.75
C ARG A 171 -13.63 -11.15 -6.47
N VAL A 172 -13.71 -9.84 -6.54
CA VAL A 172 -13.72 -8.99 -5.34
C VAL A 172 -15.14 -8.90 -4.81
N TYR A 173 -15.30 -9.14 -3.53
CA TYR A 173 -16.57 -9.00 -2.82
C TYR A 173 -16.31 -8.35 -1.45
N GLU A 174 -17.33 -7.70 -0.91
CA GLU A 174 -17.27 -7.16 0.45
C GLU A 174 -17.41 -8.30 1.45
N LEU A 175 -16.45 -8.41 2.36
CA LEU A 175 -16.51 -9.34 3.47
C LEU A 175 -17.50 -8.80 4.51
N LYS A 176 -18.57 -9.55 4.78
CA LYS A 176 -19.61 -9.21 5.77
C LYS A 176 -19.58 -10.24 6.90
N ASP A 177 -19.92 -9.78 8.10
CA ASP A 177 -20.06 -10.63 9.29
C ASP A 177 -18.80 -11.49 9.55
N HIS A 178 -17.63 -10.88 9.33
CA HIS A 178 -16.35 -11.53 9.53
C HIS A 178 -15.84 -11.31 10.96
N ASP A 179 -15.49 -12.40 11.65
CA ASP A 179 -14.70 -12.32 12.89
C ASP A 179 -13.21 -12.27 12.50
N SER A 180 -12.57 -11.15 12.80
CA SER A 180 -11.14 -10.96 12.49
C SER A 180 -10.19 -11.83 13.31
N ARG A 181 -10.72 -12.65 14.21
CA ARG A 181 -9.97 -13.60 15.06
C ARG A 181 -9.95 -15.03 14.48
N ASP A 182 -10.72 -15.31 13.44
CA ASP A 182 -10.83 -16.60 12.77
C ASP A 182 -9.80 -16.78 11.64
#